data_b84cb532484a0b94a22caa1c113d5795
#
_entry.id   b84cb532484a0b94a22caa1c113d5795
#
_cell.length_a   1.000
_cell.length_b   1.000
_cell.length_c   1.000
_cell.angle_alpha   90.00
_cell.angle_beta   90.00
_cell.angle_gamma   90.00
#
_symmetry.space_group_name_H-M   'P 1'
#
loop_
_entity.id
_entity.type
_entity.pdbx_description
1 polymer ?
#
loop_
_entity_poly.entity_id
_entity_poly.type
_entity_poly.pdbx_seq_one_letter_code
_entity_poly.pdbx_strand_id
1 'polypeptide(L)'
;MDNPRVVAPEEWLAARKDLLAREKEATRAKDAVDAARRALPMTEVTKDYTFTGRGGQVSLADLFDGRRQLITYHFMWRHAESGFPGEDQGCPTCSFLVDGIGDLSHLHACDTTLVLVSRAPIASIERFQKRMGWQVPWYSSYRSDFNYDCHVSFDEAKLPLEYNYKDKAALERTAPFIRSGTDAFGASVFLREGDRVFHTYSAYGRGVDQLLATYRWLELVPLGRQRHVTEFPYRDTYDPQP
;
A
#
# COMPACT_ATOMS: atom_id res chain seq x y z
N MET A 1 -23.63 -17.30 -5.95
CA MET A 1 -22.71 -18.46 -5.84
C MET A 1 -23.46 -19.55 -5.09
N ASP A 2 -23.38 -20.79 -5.58
CA ASP A 2 -24.00 -21.91 -4.88
C ASP A 2 -23.20 -22.25 -3.62
N ASN A 3 -23.91 -22.66 -2.57
CA ASN A 3 -23.25 -23.09 -1.33
C ASN A 3 -22.36 -24.33 -1.61
N PRO A 4 -21.25 -24.50 -0.86
CA PRO A 4 -20.46 -25.71 -0.95
C PRO A 4 -21.29 -26.96 -0.72
N ARG A 5 -20.95 -28.06 -1.41
CA ARG A 5 -21.64 -29.36 -1.26
C ARG A 5 -21.50 -29.89 0.16
N VAL A 6 -22.60 -30.36 0.72
CA VAL A 6 -22.61 -31.07 2.01
C VAL A 6 -22.21 -32.53 1.77
N VAL A 7 -21.23 -33.02 2.55
CA VAL A 7 -20.69 -34.37 2.44
C VAL A 7 -20.47 -35.00 3.82
N ALA A 8 -20.19 -36.30 3.85
CA ALA A 8 -19.81 -36.97 5.10
C ALA A 8 -18.45 -36.44 5.64
N PRO A 9 -18.21 -36.51 6.97
CA PRO A 9 -16.97 -36.03 7.59
C PRO A 9 -15.69 -36.64 7.00
N GLU A 10 -15.73 -37.90 6.63
CA GLU A 10 -14.59 -38.62 6.06
C GLU A 10 -14.24 -38.10 4.65
N GLU A 11 -15.26 -37.83 3.82
CA GLU A 11 -15.09 -37.24 2.49
C GLU A 11 -14.56 -35.81 2.61
N TRP A 12 -15.11 -35.02 3.54
CA TRP A 12 -14.60 -33.66 3.81
C TRP A 12 -13.14 -33.70 4.25
N LEU A 13 -12.77 -34.62 5.16
CA LEU A 13 -11.38 -34.71 5.64
C LEU A 13 -10.40 -35.11 4.53
N ALA A 14 -10.82 -36.00 3.59
CA ALA A 14 -10.00 -36.34 2.45
C ALA A 14 -9.75 -35.11 1.55
N ALA A 15 -10.81 -34.41 1.15
CA ALA A 15 -10.70 -33.19 0.36
C ALA A 15 -9.89 -32.09 1.09
N ARG A 16 -10.02 -31.95 2.41
CA ARG A 16 -9.25 -30.99 3.21
C ARG A 16 -7.74 -31.31 3.21
N LYS A 17 -7.39 -32.60 3.26
CA LYS A 17 -5.98 -33.02 3.18
C LYS A 17 -5.37 -32.75 1.80
N ASP A 18 -6.12 -32.93 0.73
CA ASP A 18 -5.67 -32.60 -0.64
C ASP A 18 -5.45 -31.09 -0.80
N LEU A 19 -6.37 -30.28 -0.25
CA LEU A 19 -6.20 -28.84 -0.22
C LEU A 19 -4.97 -28.41 0.61
N LEU A 20 -4.73 -29.05 1.77
CA LEU A 20 -3.57 -28.77 2.62
C LEU A 20 -2.25 -29.00 1.87
N ALA A 21 -2.17 -30.02 1.00
CA ALA A 21 -0.97 -30.24 0.19
C ALA A 21 -0.69 -29.02 -0.72
N ARG A 22 -1.71 -28.49 -1.40
CA ARG A 22 -1.61 -27.29 -2.24
C ARG A 22 -1.27 -26.04 -1.43
N GLU A 23 -1.85 -25.86 -0.25
CA GLU A 23 -1.53 -24.76 0.66
C GLU A 23 -0.05 -24.77 1.06
N LYS A 24 0.51 -25.93 1.33
CA LYS A 24 1.95 -26.10 1.62
C LYS A 24 2.84 -25.75 0.43
N GLU A 25 2.41 -26.10 -0.79
CA GLU A 25 3.12 -25.72 -2.01
C GLU A 25 3.11 -24.20 -2.21
N ALA A 26 1.96 -23.55 -2.04
CA ALA A 26 1.81 -22.11 -2.13
C ALA A 26 2.67 -21.39 -1.07
N THR A 27 2.72 -21.92 0.16
CA THR A 27 3.58 -21.40 1.23
C THR A 27 5.06 -21.46 0.83
N ARG A 28 5.54 -22.61 0.34
CA ARG A 28 6.93 -22.75 -0.12
C ARG A 28 7.26 -21.82 -1.29
N ALA A 29 6.34 -21.66 -2.24
CA ALA A 29 6.51 -20.73 -3.35
C ALA A 29 6.60 -19.28 -2.86
N LYS A 30 5.74 -18.89 -1.90
CA LYS A 30 5.81 -17.58 -1.26
C LYS A 30 7.13 -17.35 -0.54
N ASP A 31 7.59 -18.32 0.24
CA ASP A 31 8.87 -18.23 0.96
C ASP A 31 10.06 -18.03 0.00
N ALA A 32 10.05 -18.71 -1.15
CA ALA A 32 11.06 -18.53 -2.20
C ALA A 32 11.03 -17.11 -2.79
N VAL A 33 9.84 -16.56 -3.07
CA VAL A 33 9.68 -15.17 -3.54
C VAL A 33 10.15 -14.18 -2.47
N ASP A 34 9.83 -14.39 -1.20
CA ASP A 34 10.28 -13.52 -0.10
C ASP A 34 11.80 -13.57 0.08
N ALA A 35 12.43 -14.75 -0.11
CA ALA A 35 13.88 -14.88 -0.12
C ALA A 35 14.53 -14.14 -1.31
N ALA A 36 13.95 -14.28 -2.51
CA ALA A 36 14.40 -13.56 -3.69
C ALA A 36 14.27 -12.04 -3.53
N ARG A 37 13.17 -11.56 -2.91
CA ARG A 37 12.99 -10.13 -2.61
C ARG A 37 14.09 -9.60 -1.69
N ARG A 38 14.47 -10.35 -0.65
CA ARG A 38 15.57 -9.96 0.25
C ARG A 38 16.95 -9.98 -0.43
N ALA A 39 17.08 -10.71 -1.52
CA ALA A 39 18.31 -10.78 -2.32
C ALA A 39 18.36 -9.76 -3.47
N LEU A 40 17.31 -8.93 -3.66
CA LEU A 40 17.35 -7.87 -4.67
C LEU A 40 18.51 -6.91 -4.40
N PRO A 41 19.21 -6.46 -5.43
CA PRO A 41 20.15 -5.36 -5.29
C PRO A 41 19.41 -4.09 -4.88
N MET A 42 20.06 -3.25 -4.09
CA MET A 42 19.53 -1.96 -3.67
C MET A 42 20.23 -0.82 -4.42
N THR A 43 19.53 0.31 -4.56
CA THR A 43 20.06 1.52 -5.17
C THR A 43 20.11 2.66 -4.15
N GLU A 44 21.20 3.42 -4.15
CA GLU A 44 21.35 4.55 -3.25
C GLU A 44 20.42 5.69 -3.64
N VAL A 45 19.72 6.25 -2.65
CA VAL A 45 18.91 7.45 -2.80
C VAL A 45 19.79 8.66 -2.54
N THR A 46 20.21 9.33 -3.60
CA THR A 46 21.12 10.49 -3.53
C THR A 46 20.37 11.84 -3.58
N LYS A 47 19.08 11.81 -3.90
CA LYS A 47 18.23 13.01 -3.99
C LYS A 47 17.66 13.32 -2.60
N ASP A 48 17.74 14.58 -2.21
CA ASP A 48 17.10 15.07 -0.99
C ASP A 48 15.59 15.22 -1.19
N TYR A 49 14.82 14.57 -0.31
CA TYR A 49 13.38 14.72 -0.25
C TYR A 49 12.97 15.40 1.05
N THR A 50 12.06 16.37 0.92
CA THR A 50 11.44 17.04 2.05
C THR A 50 9.98 16.63 2.17
N PHE A 51 9.58 16.30 3.39
CA PHE A 51 8.20 15.99 3.74
C PHE A 51 7.74 16.98 4.81
N THR A 52 6.43 17.10 4.99
CA THR A 52 5.86 17.86 6.09
C THR A 52 5.09 16.91 7.01
N GLY A 53 5.47 16.85 8.27
CA GLY A 53 4.74 16.16 9.34
C GLY A 53 4.12 17.16 10.30
N ARG A 54 3.49 16.67 11.38
CA ARG A 54 2.90 17.50 12.44
C ARG A 54 3.89 18.48 13.09
N GLY A 55 5.16 18.08 13.19
CA GLY A 55 6.24 18.88 13.80
C GLY A 55 6.94 19.81 12.82
N GLY A 56 6.56 19.88 11.57
CA GLY A 56 7.22 20.68 10.54
C GLY A 56 7.86 19.83 9.44
N GLN A 57 8.89 20.37 8.80
CA GLN A 57 9.61 19.71 7.72
C GLN A 57 10.56 18.64 8.26
N VAL A 58 10.63 17.53 7.55
CA VAL A 58 11.49 16.38 7.84
C VAL A 58 12.08 15.82 6.53
N SER A 59 13.25 15.19 6.63
CA SER A 59 13.91 14.49 5.52
C SER A 59 13.42 13.05 5.37
N LEU A 60 13.83 12.36 4.30
CA LEU A 60 13.60 10.92 4.15
C LEU A 60 14.27 10.11 5.29
N ALA A 61 15.44 10.53 5.75
CA ALA A 61 16.15 9.87 6.86
C ALA A 61 15.38 9.99 8.19
N ASP A 62 14.66 11.10 8.41
CA ASP A 62 13.86 11.30 9.62
C ASP A 62 12.63 10.36 9.67
N LEU A 63 12.10 9.94 8.50
CA LEU A 63 10.96 9.02 8.45
C LEU A 63 11.29 7.64 9.02
N PHE A 64 12.55 7.27 9.11
CA PHE A 64 12.99 6.02 9.74
C PHE A 64 12.77 6.00 11.26
N ASP A 65 12.58 7.15 11.90
CA ASP A 65 12.35 7.27 13.34
C ASP A 65 13.37 6.48 14.17
N GLY A 66 14.65 6.60 13.80
CA GLY A 66 15.79 5.93 14.43
C GLY A 66 15.99 4.45 14.05
N ARG A 67 15.11 3.87 13.26
CA ARG A 67 15.19 2.45 12.81
C ARG A 67 15.94 2.31 11.50
N ARG A 68 16.36 1.08 11.20
CA ARG A 68 17.14 0.80 9.97
C ARG A 68 16.27 0.57 8.73
N GLN A 69 15.01 0.18 8.89
CA GLN A 69 14.12 -0.15 7.78
C GLN A 69 12.91 0.78 7.76
N LEU A 70 12.54 1.22 6.57
CA LEU A 70 11.39 2.07 6.36
C LEU A 70 10.48 1.48 5.27
N ILE A 71 9.20 1.37 5.56
CA ILE A 71 8.14 1.09 4.60
C ILE A 71 7.33 2.37 4.44
N THR A 72 7.24 2.90 3.23
CA THR A 72 6.33 3.99 2.89
C THR A 72 5.15 3.41 2.10
N TYR A 73 3.93 3.60 2.58
CA TYR A 73 2.74 3.35 1.78
C TYR A 73 2.30 4.64 1.12
N HIS A 74 2.30 4.65 -0.21
CA HIS A 74 1.86 5.79 -1.02
C HIS A 74 0.33 5.79 -1.06
N PHE A 75 -0.23 6.63 -0.21
CA PHE A 75 -1.67 6.75 -0.05
C PHE A 75 -2.20 7.82 -0.99
N MET A 76 -3.05 7.43 -1.94
CA MET A 76 -3.65 8.36 -2.91
C MET A 76 -4.52 9.40 -2.21
N TRP A 77 -4.40 10.65 -2.67
CA TRP A 77 -5.26 11.73 -2.23
C TRP A 77 -6.16 12.21 -3.38
N ARG A 78 -7.44 12.36 -3.09
CA ARG A 78 -8.42 12.82 -4.07
C ARG A 78 -8.57 14.34 -3.96
N HIS A 79 -8.06 15.06 -4.94
CA HIS A 79 -8.14 16.51 -5.07
C HIS A 79 -8.09 16.90 -6.55
N ALA A 80 -8.29 18.19 -6.85
CA ALA A 80 -8.37 18.66 -8.23
C ALA A 80 -7.14 18.26 -9.07
N GLU A 81 -5.93 18.40 -8.52
CA GLU A 81 -4.68 18.08 -9.24
C GLU A 81 -4.48 16.57 -9.47
N SER A 82 -5.15 15.71 -8.71
CA SER A 82 -5.14 14.27 -8.91
C SER A 82 -6.37 13.74 -9.69
N GLY A 83 -7.09 14.63 -10.35
CA GLY A 83 -8.22 14.28 -11.22
C GLY A 83 -9.59 14.19 -10.53
N PHE A 84 -9.71 14.73 -9.31
CA PHE A 84 -10.95 14.74 -8.52
C PHE A 84 -11.34 16.18 -8.13
N PRO A 85 -11.84 17.00 -9.08
CA PRO A 85 -12.20 18.39 -8.80
C PRO A 85 -13.32 18.46 -7.76
N GLY A 86 -13.15 19.35 -6.77
CA GLY A 86 -14.10 19.53 -5.67
C GLY A 86 -13.92 18.58 -4.49
N GLU A 87 -12.98 17.64 -4.56
CA GLU A 87 -12.64 16.77 -3.43
C GLU A 87 -11.35 17.24 -2.73
N ASP A 88 -11.26 16.97 -1.44
CA ASP A 88 -10.04 17.11 -0.60
C ASP A 88 -10.09 16.04 0.50
N GLN A 89 -9.86 14.78 0.11
CA GLN A 89 -9.96 13.63 1.00
C GLN A 89 -9.10 12.46 0.58
N GLY A 90 -8.84 11.56 1.53
CA GLY A 90 -8.12 10.32 1.28
C GLY A 90 -8.92 9.36 0.37
N CYS A 91 -8.23 8.55 -0.42
CA CYS A 91 -8.85 7.56 -1.29
C CYS A 91 -9.53 6.43 -0.47
N PRO A 92 -10.80 6.05 -0.77
CA PRO A 92 -11.48 4.95 -0.06
C PRO A 92 -10.73 3.62 -0.16
N THR A 93 -10.19 3.30 -1.33
CA THR A 93 -9.43 2.05 -1.57
C THR A 93 -8.16 1.99 -0.72
N CYS A 94 -7.42 3.11 -0.59
CA CYS A 94 -6.27 3.19 0.30
C CYS A 94 -6.71 3.12 1.77
N SER A 95 -7.86 3.71 2.11
CA SER A 95 -8.43 3.63 3.45
C SER A 95 -8.75 2.19 3.87
N PHE A 96 -9.27 1.37 2.96
CA PHE A 96 -9.51 -0.04 3.20
C PHE A 96 -8.24 -0.80 3.59
N LEU A 97 -7.09 -0.46 3.00
CA LEU A 97 -5.80 -1.04 3.40
C LEU A 97 -5.40 -0.55 4.80
N VAL A 98 -5.46 0.76 5.03
CA VAL A 98 -5.00 1.36 6.30
C VAL A 98 -5.87 0.93 7.47
N ASP A 99 -7.17 0.71 7.26
CA ASP A 99 -8.08 0.15 8.28
C ASP A 99 -7.65 -1.26 8.75
N GLY A 100 -6.87 -1.97 7.95
CA GLY A 100 -6.29 -3.26 8.29
C GLY A 100 -4.93 -3.20 8.98
N ILE A 101 -4.32 -2.02 9.13
CA ILE A 101 -3.05 -1.85 9.85
C ILE A 101 -3.35 -1.82 11.35
N GLY A 102 -2.79 -2.79 12.06
CA GLY A 102 -2.88 -2.86 13.51
C GLY A 102 -1.82 -2.03 14.22
N ASP A 103 -1.50 -2.44 15.45
CA ASP A 103 -0.41 -1.85 16.24
C ASP A 103 0.96 -2.07 15.58
N LEU A 104 1.80 -1.04 15.59
CA LEU A 104 3.11 -1.06 14.92
C LEU A 104 4.25 -1.59 15.81
N SER A 105 4.01 -1.91 17.06
CA SER A 105 5.05 -2.31 18.03
C SER A 105 5.89 -3.49 17.54
N HIS A 106 5.27 -4.45 16.86
CA HIS A 106 5.99 -5.61 16.33
C HIS A 106 6.90 -5.25 15.14
N LEU A 107 6.49 -4.31 14.29
CA LEU A 107 7.37 -3.77 13.24
C LEU A 107 8.53 -3.01 13.87
N HIS A 108 8.25 -2.16 14.87
CA HIS A 108 9.27 -1.41 15.61
C HIS A 108 10.28 -2.35 16.28
N ALA A 109 9.83 -3.43 16.91
CA ALA A 109 10.70 -4.45 17.50
C ALA A 109 11.58 -5.18 16.47
N CYS A 110 11.18 -5.17 15.20
CA CYS A 110 11.94 -5.68 14.06
C CYS A 110 12.71 -4.58 13.32
N ASP A 111 13.04 -3.49 14.00
CA ASP A 111 13.83 -2.37 13.47
C ASP A 111 13.23 -1.78 12.16
N THR A 112 11.89 -1.71 12.10
CA THR A 112 11.14 -1.32 10.91
C THR A 112 10.10 -0.26 11.25
N THR A 113 10.11 0.84 10.51
CA THR A 113 9.09 1.90 10.58
C THR A 113 8.14 1.77 9.39
N LEU A 114 6.85 1.95 9.64
CA LEU A 114 5.83 2.07 8.60
C LEU A 114 5.21 3.46 8.67
N VAL A 115 5.18 4.17 7.55
CA VAL A 115 4.53 5.48 7.43
C VAL A 115 3.64 5.53 6.20
N LEU A 116 2.64 6.40 6.24
CA LEU A 116 1.87 6.79 5.08
C LEU A 116 2.49 8.07 4.48
N VAL A 117 2.47 8.17 3.16
CA VAL A 117 2.89 9.36 2.42
C VAL A 117 1.82 9.73 1.41
N SER A 118 1.41 11.00 1.37
CA SER A 118 0.43 11.51 0.40
C SER A 118 0.88 12.84 -0.19
N ARG A 119 0.55 13.04 -1.46
CA ARG A 119 0.74 14.33 -2.16
C ARG A 119 -0.46 15.26 -1.86
N ALA A 120 -0.59 15.65 -0.60
CA ALA A 120 -1.66 16.52 -0.10
C ALA A 120 -1.12 17.47 0.98
N PRO A 121 -1.74 18.65 1.20
CA PRO A 121 -1.38 19.52 2.30
C PRO A 121 -1.51 18.80 3.65
N ILE A 122 -0.56 19.01 4.56
CA ILE A 122 -0.55 18.32 5.87
C ILE A 122 -1.83 18.57 6.68
N ALA A 123 -2.39 19.76 6.61
CA ALA A 123 -3.64 20.10 7.32
C ALA A 123 -4.83 19.26 6.84
N SER A 124 -4.89 18.92 5.55
CA SER A 124 -5.92 18.03 4.99
C SER A 124 -5.72 16.60 5.46
N ILE A 125 -4.48 16.13 5.45
CA ILE A 125 -4.09 14.80 5.97
C ILE A 125 -4.49 14.66 7.44
N GLU A 126 -4.15 15.62 8.28
CA GLU A 126 -4.43 15.59 9.73
C GLU A 126 -5.93 15.55 10.02
N ARG A 127 -6.74 16.35 9.29
CA ARG A 127 -8.22 16.31 9.43
C ARG A 127 -8.77 14.92 9.10
N PHE A 128 -8.30 14.34 7.98
CA PHE A 128 -8.75 13.03 7.54
C PHE A 128 -8.27 11.92 8.47
N GLN A 129 -7.01 11.94 8.91
CA GLN A 129 -6.44 11.00 9.88
C GLN A 129 -7.21 11.01 11.20
N LYS A 130 -7.57 12.21 11.70
CA LYS A 130 -8.40 12.38 12.90
C LYS A 130 -9.79 11.78 12.70
N ARG A 131 -10.44 12.05 11.56
CA ARG A 131 -11.75 11.47 11.22
C ARG A 131 -11.70 9.94 11.25
N MET A 132 -10.68 9.37 10.66
CA MET A 132 -10.51 7.91 10.58
C MET A 132 -9.93 7.30 11.87
N GLY A 133 -9.48 8.08 12.84
CA GLY A 133 -8.94 7.59 14.10
C GLY A 133 -7.64 6.78 13.96
N TRP A 134 -6.89 6.97 12.88
CA TRP A 134 -5.65 6.23 12.63
C TRP A 134 -4.47 6.78 13.41
N GLN A 135 -3.60 5.87 13.86
CA GLN A 135 -2.38 6.21 14.60
C GLN A 135 -1.11 6.05 13.75
N VAL A 136 -1.19 5.47 12.56
CA VAL A 136 -0.04 5.30 11.66
C VAL A 136 0.53 6.68 11.31
N PRO A 137 1.84 6.93 11.46
CA PRO A 137 2.44 8.20 11.08
C PRO A 137 2.17 8.52 9.61
N TRP A 138 1.82 9.78 9.33
CA TRP A 138 1.45 10.21 7.99
C TRP A 138 2.11 11.53 7.63
N TYR A 139 2.79 11.55 6.48
CA TYR A 139 3.57 12.68 6.02
C TYR A 139 3.07 13.18 4.67
N SER A 140 3.14 14.48 4.50
CA SER A 140 2.85 15.15 3.23
C SER A 140 4.11 15.20 2.36
N SER A 141 4.02 14.70 1.14
CA SER A 141 5.00 14.91 0.07
C SER A 141 4.55 16.03 -0.91
N TYR A 142 3.60 16.86 -0.50
CA TYR A 142 3.11 17.95 -1.31
C TYR A 142 4.26 18.91 -1.68
N ARG A 143 4.43 19.17 -2.98
CA ARG A 143 5.55 19.92 -3.56
C ARG A 143 6.92 19.23 -3.50
N SER A 144 6.99 17.96 -3.11
CA SER A 144 8.18 17.13 -3.23
C SER A 144 8.11 16.29 -4.51
N ASP A 145 9.26 15.94 -5.07
CA ASP A 145 9.31 15.02 -6.20
C ASP A 145 9.20 13.55 -5.79
N PHE A 146 9.17 13.23 -4.50
CA PHE A 146 9.22 11.87 -3.98
C PHE A 146 8.19 10.93 -4.63
N ASN A 147 6.93 11.37 -4.76
CA ASN A 147 5.89 10.52 -5.35
C ASN A 147 6.10 10.31 -6.86
N TYR A 148 6.68 11.27 -7.57
CA TYR A 148 7.02 11.13 -8.99
C TYR A 148 8.16 10.13 -9.15
N ASP A 149 9.23 10.29 -8.39
CA ASP A 149 10.41 9.40 -8.42
C ASP A 149 10.07 7.97 -7.95
N CYS A 150 9.02 7.81 -7.14
CA CYS A 150 8.46 6.50 -6.76
C CYS A 150 7.39 5.98 -7.74
N HIS A 151 7.19 6.60 -8.89
CA HIS A 151 6.23 6.21 -9.93
C HIS A 151 4.78 6.03 -9.41
N VAL A 152 4.34 6.90 -8.50
CA VAL A 152 2.96 6.90 -7.95
C VAL A 152 2.24 8.24 -8.14
N SER A 153 2.90 9.23 -8.72
CA SER A 153 2.30 10.47 -9.24
C SER A 153 2.83 10.68 -10.65
N PHE A 154 1.97 11.09 -11.56
CA PHE A 154 2.30 11.10 -12.99
C PHE A 154 2.23 12.52 -13.57
N ASP A 155 3.34 12.96 -14.14
CA ASP A 155 3.47 14.20 -14.90
C ASP A 155 4.53 13.99 -15.98
N GLU A 156 4.10 13.89 -17.23
CA GLU A 156 5.00 13.64 -18.37
C GLU A 156 5.97 14.82 -18.64
N ALA A 157 5.72 15.99 -18.04
CA ALA A 157 6.69 17.09 -18.05
C ALA A 157 7.86 16.86 -17.07
N LYS A 158 7.70 15.96 -16.09
CA LYS A 158 8.72 15.62 -15.09
C LYS A 158 9.44 14.31 -15.42
N LEU A 159 8.68 13.24 -15.64
CA LEU A 159 9.21 11.89 -15.87
C LEU A 159 8.37 11.14 -16.92
N PRO A 160 8.95 10.19 -17.66
CA PRO A 160 8.17 9.28 -18.48
C PRO A 160 7.09 8.57 -17.68
N LEU A 161 5.92 8.37 -18.30
CA LEU A 161 4.81 7.66 -17.66
C LEU A 161 5.18 6.19 -17.48
N GLU A 162 5.40 5.80 -16.23
CA GLU A 162 5.67 4.43 -15.83
C GLU A 162 4.93 4.10 -14.53
N TYR A 163 4.29 2.93 -14.47
CA TYR A 163 3.68 2.41 -13.25
C TYR A 163 3.73 0.89 -13.23
N ASN A 164 4.05 0.31 -12.10
CA ASN A 164 4.17 -1.14 -11.93
C ASN A 164 5.06 -1.78 -13.00
N TYR A 165 6.20 -1.11 -13.29
CA TYR A 165 7.21 -1.52 -14.28
C TYR A 165 6.68 -1.65 -15.72
N LYS A 166 5.63 -0.91 -16.04
CA LYS A 166 5.01 -0.82 -17.37
C LYS A 166 5.16 0.58 -17.92
N ASP A 167 5.55 0.68 -19.17
CA ASP A 167 5.63 1.92 -19.91
C ASP A 167 4.24 2.45 -20.32
N LYS A 168 4.20 3.66 -20.85
CA LYS A 168 2.98 4.34 -21.32
C LYS A 168 2.15 3.45 -22.26
N ALA A 169 2.79 2.83 -23.25
CA ALA A 169 2.08 2.02 -24.25
C ALA A 169 1.42 0.78 -23.65
N ALA A 170 2.06 0.17 -22.64
CA ALA A 170 1.47 -0.94 -21.89
C ALA A 170 0.34 -0.46 -20.94
N LEU A 171 0.51 0.72 -20.32
CA LEU A 171 -0.50 1.30 -19.43
C LEU A 171 -1.77 1.73 -20.17
N GLU A 172 -1.67 2.32 -21.33
CA GLU A 172 -2.82 2.68 -22.18
C GLU A 172 -3.72 1.47 -22.47
N ARG A 173 -3.13 0.26 -22.59
CA ARG A 173 -3.88 -0.98 -22.82
C ARG A 173 -4.41 -1.63 -21.54
N THR A 174 -3.70 -1.53 -20.42
CA THR A 174 -3.97 -2.35 -19.22
C THR A 174 -4.46 -1.54 -18.02
N ALA A 175 -4.23 -0.23 -17.99
CA ALA A 175 -4.58 0.67 -16.89
C ALA A 175 -4.75 2.12 -17.39
N PRO A 176 -5.71 2.40 -18.29
CA PRO A 176 -5.86 3.72 -18.95
C PRO A 176 -6.19 4.88 -17.98
N PHE A 177 -6.51 4.56 -16.72
CA PHE A 177 -6.68 5.55 -15.66
C PHE A 177 -5.35 6.13 -15.17
N ILE A 178 -4.22 5.48 -15.45
CA ILE A 178 -2.87 5.99 -15.19
C ILE A 178 -2.49 6.92 -16.33
N ARG A 179 -2.48 8.22 -16.07
CA ARG A 179 -2.16 9.28 -17.03
C ARG A 179 -1.59 10.49 -16.32
N SER A 180 -1.00 11.41 -17.07
CA SER A 180 -0.49 12.67 -16.52
C SER A 180 -1.57 13.40 -15.71
N GLY A 181 -1.21 13.91 -14.55
CA GLY A 181 -2.12 14.56 -13.60
C GLY A 181 -2.86 13.61 -12.66
N THR A 182 -2.56 12.30 -12.65
CA THR A 182 -3.17 11.35 -11.70
C THR A 182 -2.16 10.83 -10.67
N ASP A 183 -2.66 10.26 -9.59
CA ASP A 183 -1.90 9.53 -8.58
C ASP A 183 -2.31 8.06 -8.56
N ALA A 184 -1.39 7.19 -8.15
CA ALA A 184 -1.61 5.79 -7.87
C ALA A 184 -1.11 5.42 -6.47
N PHE A 185 -1.33 4.17 -6.09
CA PHE A 185 -0.89 3.64 -4.81
C PHE A 185 0.23 2.62 -4.98
N GLY A 186 1.01 2.46 -3.93
CA GLY A 186 2.09 1.48 -3.88
C GLY A 186 2.72 1.46 -2.49
N ALA A 187 3.70 0.61 -2.34
CA ALA A 187 4.57 0.58 -1.16
C ALA A 187 6.02 0.56 -1.62
N SER A 188 6.84 1.42 -1.03
CA SER A 188 8.29 1.45 -1.26
C SER A 188 9.03 1.16 0.03
N VAL A 189 10.13 0.43 -0.07
CA VAL A 189 10.92 -0.03 1.07
C VAL A 189 12.33 0.49 0.95
N PHE A 190 12.83 1.01 2.07
CA PHE A 190 14.16 1.60 2.16
C PHE A 190 14.94 0.98 3.33
N LEU A 191 16.25 0.93 3.15
CA LEU A 191 17.21 0.53 4.18
C LEU A 191 18.16 1.72 4.45
N ARG A 192 18.47 1.96 5.73
CA ARG A 192 19.46 2.95 6.15
C ARG A 192 20.72 2.27 6.66
N GLU A 193 21.87 2.69 6.16
CA GLU A 193 23.20 2.29 6.66
C GLU A 193 24.04 3.55 6.94
N GLY A 194 24.18 3.88 8.21
CA GLY A 194 24.77 5.15 8.63
C GLY A 194 23.94 6.33 8.14
N ASP A 195 24.54 7.20 7.36
CA ASP A 195 23.91 8.38 6.76
C ASP A 195 23.35 8.13 5.36
N ARG A 196 23.55 6.93 4.81
CA ARG A 196 23.10 6.55 3.47
C ARG A 196 21.76 5.83 3.53
N VAL A 197 20.89 6.17 2.59
CA VAL A 197 19.57 5.53 2.40
C VAL A 197 19.56 4.79 1.06
N PHE A 198 19.04 3.59 1.06
CA PHE A 198 18.94 2.73 -0.13
C PHE A 198 17.47 2.36 -0.38
N HIS A 199 17.02 2.47 -1.62
CA HIS A 199 15.76 1.89 -2.07
C HIS A 199 16.00 0.39 -2.37
N THR A 200 15.20 -0.47 -1.76
CA THR A 200 15.38 -1.93 -1.83
C THR A 200 14.27 -2.65 -2.57
N TYR A 201 13.04 -2.11 -2.54
CA TYR A 201 11.88 -2.76 -3.14
C TYR A 201 10.72 -1.79 -3.31
N SER A 202 9.92 -2.00 -4.36
CA SER A 202 8.59 -1.37 -4.48
C SER A 202 7.57 -2.37 -5.03
N ALA A 203 6.32 -2.21 -4.58
CA ALA A 203 5.17 -2.97 -5.07
C ALA A 203 4.01 -2.03 -5.38
N TYR A 204 3.32 -2.31 -6.48
CA TYR A 204 2.23 -1.49 -7.00
C TYR A 204 1.04 -2.35 -7.40
N GLY A 205 -0.13 -1.74 -7.55
CA GLY A 205 -1.33 -2.43 -7.98
C GLY A 205 -1.58 -3.69 -7.13
N ARG A 206 -1.82 -4.82 -7.78
CA ARG A 206 -2.05 -6.09 -7.07
C ARG A 206 -0.85 -6.62 -6.28
N GLY A 207 0.34 -6.07 -6.47
CA GLY A 207 1.51 -6.40 -5.64
C GLY A 207 1.31 -6.06 -4.16
N VAL A 208 0.41 -5.11 -3.83
CA VAL A 208 0.06 -4.76 -2.45
C VAL A 208 -1.15 -5.54 -1.91
N ASP A 209 -1.80 -6.41 -2.67
CA ASP A 209 -2.95 -7.21 -2.22
C ASP A 209 -2.65 -8.02 -0.94
N GLN A 210 -1.40 -8.46 -0.79
CA GLN A 210 -0.97 -9.19 0.41
C GLN A 210 -1.08 -8.36 1.70
N LEU A 211 -1.15 -7.03 1.60
CA LEU A 211 -1.29 -6.10 2.72
C LEU A 211 -2.75 -5.81 3.08
N LEU A 212 -3.72 -6.31 2.29
CA LEU A 212 -5.16 -6.10 2.52
C LEU A 212 -5.68 -7.12 3.54
N ALA A 213 -5.51 -6.83 4.84
CA ALA A 213 -5.85 -7.75 5.94
C ALA A 213 -7.28 -8.25 5.87
N THR A 214 -8.27 -7.40 5.57
CA THR A 214 -9.67 -7.77 5.42
C THR A 214 -9.86 -8.86 4.35
N TYR A 215 -9.15 -8.76 3.22
CA TYR A 215 -9.23 -9.80 2.19
C TYR A 215 -8.63 -11.13 2.62
N ARG A 216 -7.59 -11.12 3.47
CA ARG A 216 -7.03 -12.36 4.02
C ARG A 216 -8.06 -13.12 4.85
N TRP A 217 -8.89 -12.40 5.62
CA TRP A 217 -9.99 -13.01 6.36
C TRP A 217 -11.13 -13.49 5.45
N LEU A 218 -11.53 -12.67 4.47
CA LEU A 218 -12.59 -13.03 3.53
C LEU A 218 -12.23 -14.22 2.64
N GLU A 219 -10.96 -14.44 2.36
CA GLU A 219 -10.48 -15.60 1.59
C GLU A 219 -10.61 -16.94 2.34
N LEU A 220 -10.84 -16.91 3.66
CA LEU A 220 -11.07 -18.11 4.46
C LEU A 220 -12.54 -18.56 4.48
N VAL A 221 -13.47 -17.67 4.16
CA VAL A 221 -14.91 -17.96 4.23
C VAL A 221 -15.46 -18.43 2.88
N PRO A 222 -16.55 -19.24 2.85
CA PRO A 222 -17.06 -19.86 1.62
C PRO A 222 -17.46 -18.87 0.52
N LEU A 223 -17.92 -17.67 0.88
CA LEU A 223 -18.35 -16.67 -0.10
C LEU A 223 -17.19 -15.79 -0.62
N GLY A 224 -15.99 -15.91 -0.04
CA GLY A 224 -14.81 -15.16 -0.47
C GLY A 224 -14.96 -13.64 -0.36
N ARG A 225 -14.29 -12.90 -1.25
CA ARG A 225 -14.21 -11.43 -1.19
C ARG A 225 -15.52 -10.70 -1.49
N GLN A 226 -16.45 -11.28 -2.19
CA GLN A 226 -17.78 -10.78 -2.59
C GLN A 226 -17.81 -9.41 -3.29
N ARG A 227 -16.89 -8.50 -2.96
CA ARG A 227 -16.77 -7.14 -3.52
C ARG A 227 -15.35 -6.86 -3.96
N HIS A 228 -15.23 -6.05 -5.00
CA HIS A 228 -13.94 -5.46 -5.36
C HIS A 228 -13.57 -4.34 -4.37
N VAL A 229 -12.27 -4.11 -4.15
CA VAL A 229 -11.78 -3.13 -3.16
C VAL A 229 -12.29 -1.69 -3.40
N THR A 230 -12.63 -1.33 -4.63
CA THR A 230 -13.20 -0.03 -4.99
C THR A 230 -14.69 0.14 -4.62
N GLU A 231 -15.36 -0.94 -4.21
CA GLU A 231 -16.78 -0.94 -3.84
C GLU A 231 -16.98 -0.78 -2.33
N PHE A 232 -15.89 -0.77 -1.56
CA PHE A 232 -15.97 -0.50 -0.12
C PHE A 232 -15.96 1.01 0.13
N PRO A 233 -16.95 1.53 0.90
CA PRO A 233 -16.93 2.92 1.35
C PRO A 233 -15.90 3.11 2.47
N TYR A 234 -15.79 4.35 2.99
CA TYR A 234 -15.04 4.56 4.23
C TYR A 234 -15.72 3.84 5.39
N ARG A 235 -14.93 3.30 6.33
CA ARG A 235 -15.45 2.51 7.46
C ARG A 235 -16.43 3.28 8.35
N ASP A 236 -16.33 4.60 8.40
CA ASP A 236 -17.22 5.48 9.20
C ASP A 236 -18.52 5.83 8.50
N THR A 237 -18.76 5.31 7.29
CA THR A 237 -19.98 5.56 6.51
C THR A 237 -20.88 4.33 6.39
N TYR A 238 -20.52 3.20 7.02
CA TYR A 238 -21.44 2.08 7.14
C TYR A 238 -22.59 2.43 8.09
N ASP A 239 -23.80 2.01 7.74
CA ASP A 239 -24.90 2.08 8.69
C ASP A 239 -24.54 1.31 9.96
N PRO A 240 -24.87 1.84 11.16
CA PRO A 240 -24.69 1.08 12.38
C PRO A 240 -25.40 -0.28 12.24
N GLN A 241 -24.63 -1.36 12.44
CA GLN A 241 -25.23 -2.69 12.47
C GLN A 241 -26.13 -2.77 13.71
N PRO A 242 -27.34 -3.36 13.60
CA PRO A 242 -28.28 -3.45 14.71
C PRO A 242 -27.72 -4.28 15.86
#